data_d3f5039a72a06d48033a00d892c2c664
#
_entry.id   d3f5039a72a06d48033a00d892c2c664
#
_cell.length_a   1.000
_cell.length_b   1.000
_cell.length_c   1.000
_cell.angle_alpha   90.00
_cell.angle_beta   90.00
_cell.angle_gamma   90.00
#
_symmetry.space_group_name_H-M   'P 1'
#
loop_
_entity.id
_entity.type
_entity.pdbx_description
1 polymer ?
#
loop_
_entity_poly.entity_id
_entity_poly.type
_entity_poly.pdbx_seq_one_letter_code
_entity_poly.pdbx_strand_id
1 'polypeptide(L)'
;MRRSLLPTIVIAGIGFLMGVAYRYLVNDPGEATLANYVRSSLHGTGLALSGWAVHLYFTSRSSEWLTNWPLVVELLVKSVVMAVVAAVVAVALQAALYGQRIETAWLAAEFPRIVGIAFVMSMLIVSVYELIRLVGSRILLSVMLGRYRRPKREERVLLFLDLVGSTLLAESMGEVRVQELLTRFFFDIDDVIRAHGGEVHAYVGDEVIVTWRVTAALPAGRCIDCFFAIEDRIAEQADSYRREFGLVPSFRGGLHAGLVAISECGNSRRQIAFFGDAVNVAARLQEYCKEAGRPLLVSGDLVRLATPNADLAVEPLGSTPLRGRATPIDVFAVKRGGGRLQLSSH
;
A
#
# COMPACT_ATOMS: atom_id res chain seq x y z
N MET A 1 14.16 2.64 8.38
CA MET A 1 13.47 3.58 7.47
C MET A 1 13.14 4.87 8.20
N ARG A 2 13.66 6.02 7.76
CA ARG A 2 13.21 7.33 8.25
C ARG A 2 11.77 7.54 7.76
N ARG A 3 10.78 7.40 8.65
CA ARG A 3 9.40 7.84 8.34
C ARG A 3 9.49 9.33 8.01
N SER A 4 9.01 9.74 6.84
CA SER A 4 9.00 11.15 6.48
C SER A 4 8.13 11.90 7.49
N LEU A 5 8.61 13.02 8.02
CA LEU A 5 7.85 13.88 8.96
C LEU A 5 6.71 14.62 8.23
N LEU A 6 6.71 14.59 6.91
CA LEU A 6 5.74 15.32 6.08
C LEU A 6 4.27 15.01 6.42
N PRO A 7 3.82 13.74 6.59
CA PRO A 7 2.43 13.47 6.96
C PRO A 7 2.06 14.07 8.32
N THR A 8 2.96 14.01 9.30
CA THR A 8 2.72 14.58 10.64
C THR A 8 2.56 16.09 10.57
N ILE A 9 3.39 16.79 9.77
CA ILE A 9 3.28 18.25 9.56
C ILE A 9 1.97 18.60 8.88
N VAL A 10 1.56 17.83 7.87
CA VAL A 10 0.29 18.04 7.16
C VAL A 10 -0.90 17.89 8.11
N ILE A 11 -0.92 16.82 8.92
CA ILE A 11 -1.98 16.58 9.92
C ILE A 11 -2.04 17.69 10.97
N ALA A 12 -0.89 18.14 11.48
CA ALA A 12 -0.82 19.28 12.39
C ALA A 12 -1.40 20.55 11.76
N GLY A 13 -1.06 20.84 10.49
CA GLY A 13 -1.60 21.96 9.72
C GLY A 13 -3.12 21.89 9.52
N ILE A 14 -3.64 20.71 9.20
CA ILE A 14 -5.10 20.49 9.09
C ILE A 14 -5.77 20.74 10.44
N GLY A 15 -5.25 20.20 11.52
CA GLY A 15 -5.79 20.42 12.86
C GLY A 15 -5.79 21.90 13.26
N PHE A 16 -4.73 22.64 12.92
CA PHE A 16 -4.65 24.08 13.12
C PHE A 16 -5.74 24.83 12.37
N LEU A 17 -5.91 24.57 11.07
CA LEU A 17 -6.93 25.18 10.23
C LEU A 17 -8.35 24.84 10.69
N MET A 18 -8.58 23.61 11.12
CA MET A 18 -9.87 23.22 11.70
C MET A 18 -10.18 23.95 12.98
N GLY A 19 -9.19 24.20 13.84
CA GLY A 19 -9.34 25.02 15.04
C GLY A 19 -9.71 26.46 14.71
N VAL A 20 -9.09 27.06 13.70
CA VAL A 20 -9.46 28.39 13.17
C VAL A 20 -10.90 28.40 12.66
N ALA A 21 -11.24 27.42 11.80
CA ALA A 21 -12.57 27.32 11.19
C ALA A 21 -13.66 27.12 12.25
N TYR A 22 -13.41 26.23 13.23
CA TYR A 22 -14.34 26.04 14.33
C TYR A 22 -14.61 27.35 15.07
N ARG A 23 -13.57 28.10 15.39
CA ARG A 23 -13.72 29.37 16.11
C ARG A 23 -14.46 30.40 15.27
N TYR A 24 -14.22 30.45 13.95
CA TYR A 24 -14.92 31.33 13.04
C TYR A 24 -16.42 30.99 12.94
N LEU A 25 -16.77 29.71 12.93
CA LEU A 25 -18.17 29.26 12.75
C LEU A 25 -19.00 29.33 14.04
N VAL A 26 -18.38 29.19 15.21
CA VAL A 26 -19.07 29.06 16.52
C VAL A 26 -19.03 30.37 17.32
N ASN A 27 -18.42 31.42 16.80
CA ASN A 27 -18.23 32.66 17.57
C ASN A 27 -19.49 33.52 17.70
N ASP A 28 -19.76 33.95 18.94
CA ASP A 28 -20.46 35.20 19.21
C ASP A 28 -19.55 36.38 18.81
N PRO A 29 -20.09 37.43 18.13
CA PRO A 29 -19.28 38.54 17.61
C PRO A 29 -18.41 39.28 18.65
N GLY A 30 -18.71 39.18 19.96
CA GLY A 30 -17.94 39.78 21.03
C GLY A 30 -16.69 39.02 21.48
N GLU A 31 -16.51 37.77 21.07
CA GLU A 31 -15.43 36.91 21.54
C GLU A 31 -14.30 36.64 20.52
N ALA A 32 -14.32 37.29 19.38
CA ALA A 32 -13.39 37.09 18.26
C ALA A 32 -12.01 37.75 18.54
N THR A 33 -11.33 37.30 19.61
CA THR A 33 -9.97 37.76 19.93
C THR A 33 -8.92 36.87 19.27
N LEU A 34 -7.76 37.46 18.92
CA LEU A 34 -6.62 36.70 18.39
C LEU A 34 -6.22 35.56 19.34
N ALA A 35 -6.25 35.81 20.67
CA ALA A 35 -5.95 34.80 21.67
C ALA A 35 -6.87 33.59 21.59
N ASN A 36 -8.16 33.78 21.35
CA ASN A 36 -9.13 32.70 21.24
C ASN A 36 -8.94 31.89 19.94
N TYR A 37 -8.58 32.54 18.83
CA TYR A 37 -8.21 31.83 17.61
C TYR A 37 -6.95 30.97 17.80
N VAL A 38 -5.91 31.51 18.46
CA VAL A 38 -4.68 30.75 18.74
C VAL A 38 -4.97 29.55 19.65
N ARG A 39 -5.77 29.72 20.71
CA ARG A 39 -6.15 28.63 21.61
C ARG A 39 -6.92 27.54 20.90
N SER A 40 -7.92 27.89 20.08
CA SER A 40 -8.70 26.93 19.29
C SER A 40 -7.83 26.20 18.27
N SER A 41 -6.88 26.89 17.63
CA SER A 41 -5.93 26.30 16.70
C SER A 41 -4.99 25.30 17.38
N LEU A 42 -4.48 25.62 18.55
CA LEU A 42 -3.65 24.72 19.36
C LEU A 42 -4.45 23.50 19.83
N HIS A 43 -5.71 23.70 20.22
CA HIS A 43 -6.62 22.61 20.59
C HIS A 43 -6.86 21.66 19.41
N GLY A 44 -7.20 22.21 18.23
CA GLY A 44 -7.39 21.41 17.01
C GLY A 44 -6.13 20.67 16.60
N THR A 45 -4.94 21.30 16.72
CA THR A 45 -3.65 20.67 16.43
C THR A 45 -3.38 19.50 17.37
N GLY A 46 -3.61 19.69 18.69
CA GLY A 46 -3.40 18.64 19.68
C GLY A 46 -4.30 17.42 19.46
N LEU A 47 -5.58 17.65 19.13
CA LEU A 47 -6.51 16.57 18.78
C LEU A 47 -6.09 15.84 17.50
N ALA A 48 -5.70 16.56 16.47
CA ALA A 48 -5.27 15.95 15.20
C ALA A 48 -3.99 15.11 15.38
N LEU A 49 -3.02 15.60 16.16
CA LEU A 49 -1.79 14.85 16.44
C LEU A 49 -2.03 13.64 17.32
N SER A 50 -2.93 13.71 18.31
CA SER A 50 -3.28 12.55 19.14
C SER A 50 -3.96 11.46 18.31
N GLY A 51 -4.90 11.83 17.45
CA GLY A 51 -5.54 10.91 16.50
C GLY A 51 -4.52 10.27 15.54
N TRP A 52 -3.57 11.06 15.03
CA TRP A 52 -2.48 10.57 14.19
C TRP A 52 -1.56 9.58 14.94
N ALA A 53 -1.24 9.84 16.20
CA ALA A 53 -0.44 8.93 17.01
C ALA A 53 -1.15 7.58 17.23
N VAL A 54 -2.46 7.60 17.53
CA VAL A 54 -3.29 6.38 17.64
C VAL A 54 -3.33 5.64 16.31
N HIS A 55 -3.49 6.35 15.19
CA HIS A 55 -3.45 5.75 13.87
C HIS A 55 -2.11 5.07 13.58
N LEU A 56 -0.98 5.72 13.89
CA LEU A 56 0.36 5.14 13.72
C LEU A 56 0.56 3.89 14.59
N TYR A 57 -0.02 3.86 15.79
CA TYR A 57 0.00 2.68 16.65
C TYR A 57 -0.73 1.51 15.98
N PHE A 58 -1.95 1.74 15.49
CA PHE A 58 -2.75 0.68 14.84
C PHE A 58 -2.24 0.25 13.46
N THR A 59 -1.37 1.01 12.83
CA THR A 59 -0.68 0.64 11.58
C THR A 59 0.70 0.01 11.82
N SER A 60 1.12 -0.11 13.08
CA SER A 60 2.38 -0.76 13.45
C SER A 60 2.23 -2.27 13.63
N ARG A 61 3.35 -3.01 13.58
CA ARG A 61 3.38 -4.45 13.86
C ARG A 61 2.80 -4.83 15.23
N SER A 62 2.81 -3.92 16.19
CA SER A 62 2.28 -4.15 17.54
C SER A 62 0.77 -4.42 17.59
N SER A 63 0.04 -4.12 16.53
CA SER A 63 -1.41 -4.30 16.42
C SER A 63 -1.83 -5.41 15.46
N GLU A 64 -0.90 -6.23 14.96
CA GLU A 64 -1.21 -7.35 14.05
C GLU A 64 -2.21 -8.36 14.65
N TRP A 65 -2.25 -8.49 15.98
CA TRP A 65 -3.24 -9.32 16.66
C TRP A 65 -4.70 -8.91 16.38
N LEU A 66 -4.93 -7.63 16.08
CA LEU A 66 -6.28 -7.09 15.80
C LEU A 66 -6.76 -7.48 14.40
N THR A 67 -5.85 -7.68 13.44
CA THR A 67 -6.19 -8.03 12.04
C THR A 67 -6.81 -9.42 11.90
N ASN A 68 -6.68 -10.27 12.92
CA ASN A 68 -7.32 -11.58 12.98
C ASN A 68 -8.79 -11.53 13.44
N TRP A 69 -9.29 -10.35 13.83
CA TRP A 69 -10.65 -10.18 14.33
C TRP A 69 -11.59 -9.78 13.18
N PRO A 70 -12.91 -10.06 13.33
CA PRO A 70 -13.88 -9.57 12.36
C PRO A 70 -13.78 -8.05 12.20
N LEU A 71 -13.87 -7.57 10.95
CA LEU A 71 -13.73 -6.14 10.62
C LEU A 71 -14.56 -5.21 11.51
N VAL A 72 -15.79 -5.61 11.83
CA VAL A 72 -16.68 -4.81 12.70
C VAL A 72 -16.09 -4.63 14.10
N VAL A 73 -15.47 -5.66 14.66
CA VAL A 73 -14.84 -5.61 15.99
C VAL A 73 -13.57 -4.76 15.94
N GLU A 74 -12.78 -4.93 14.89
CA GLU A 74 -11.59 -4.10 14.64
C GLU A 74 -11.96 -2.61 14.56
N LEU A 75 -12.98 -2.26 13.79
CA LEU A 75 -13.50 -0.89 13.67
C LEU A 75 -13.97 -0.34 15.02
N LEU A 76 -14.74 -1.11 15.80
CA LEU A 76 -15.22 -0.69 17.11
C LEU A 76 -14.08 -0.45 18.09
N VAL A 77 -13.11 -1.37 18.19
CA VAL A 77 -11.98 -1.23 19.11
C VAL A 77 -11.15 0.00 18.76
N LYS A 78 -10.79 0.19 17.47
CA LYS A 78 -10.06 1.37 17.01
C LYS A 78 -10.81 2.66 17.30
N SER A 79 -12.13 2.67 17.05
CA SER A 79 -12.97 3.86 17.27
C SER A 79 -13.09 4.22 18.74
N VAL A 80 -13.27 3.22 19.61
CA VAL A 80 -13.32 3.43 21.07
C VAL A 80 -12.00 3.97 21.59
N VAL A 81 -10.87 3.35 21.23
CA VAL A 81 -9.55 3.83 21.68
C VAL A 81 -9.30 5.25 21.19
N MET A 82 -9.59 5.55 19.92
CA MET A 82 -9.43 6.89 19.37
C MET A 82 -10.32 7.92 20.08
N ALA A 83 -11.58 7.56 20.36
CA ALA A 83 -12.52 8.43 21.06
C ALA A 83 -12.07 8.72 22.51
N VAL A 84 -11.61 7.70 23.23
CA VAL A 84 -11.10 7.86 24.60
C VAL A 84 -9.87 8.77 24.63
N VAL A 85 -8.91 8.51 23.73
CA VAL A 85 -7.70 9.38 23.66
C VAL A 85 -8.08 10.81 23.28
N ALA A 86 -8.96 10.99 22.29
CA ALA A 86 -9.43 12.32 21.90
C ALA A 86 -10.14 13.04 23.05
N ALA A 87 -11.01 12.36 23.80
CA ALA A 87 -11.70 12.93 24.95
C ALA A 87 -10.74 13.34 26.07
N VAL A 88 -9.78 12.48 26.42
CA VAL A 88 -8.75 12.78 27.42
C VAL A 88 -7.91 14.00 27.00
N VAL A 89 -7.45 14.02 25.74
CA VAL A 89 -6.65 15.13 25.21
C VAL A 89 -7.48 16.41 25.14
N ALA A 90 -8.76 16.34 24.75
CA ALA A 90 -9.66 17.50 24.72
C ALA A 90 -9.79 18.13 26.12
N VAL A 91 -10.04 17.33 27.16
CA VAL A 91 -10.16 17.79 28.54
C VAL A 91 -8.84 18.40 29.04
N ALA A 92 -7.72 17.72 28.76
CA ALA A 92 -6.40 18.22 29.18
C ALA A 92 -6.05 19.55 28.50
N LEU A 93 -6.32 19.69 27.20
CA LEU A 93 -6.09 20.93 26.47
C LEU A 93 -7.07 22.05 26.91
N GLN A 94 -8.32 21.71 27.23
CA GLN A 94 -9.29 22.65 27.77
C GLN A 94 -8.76 23.25 29.11
N ALA A 95 -8.31 22.39 30.01
CA ALA A 95 -7.75 22.85 31.29
C ALA A 95 -6.48 23.69 31.09
N ALA A 96 -5.56 23.26 30.20
CA ALA A 96 -4.28 23.94 30.00
C ALA A 96 -4.42 25.28 29.25
N LEU A 97 -5.25 25.37 28.23
CA LEU A 97 -5.33 26.56 27.36
C LEU A 97 -6.33 27.60 27.85
N TYR A 98 -7.38 27.19 28.57
CA TYR A 98 -8.44 28.07 29.00
C TYR A 98 -8.43 28.34 30.50
N GLY A 99 -7.58 27.64 31.28
CA GLY A 99 -7.43 27.88 32.74
C GLY A 99 -8.70 27.60 33.54
N GLN A 100 -9.68 26.94 32.95
CA GLN A 100 -10.94 26.61 33.58
C GLN A 100 -10.76 25.46 34.58
N ARG A 101 -11.23 25.63 35.81
CA ARG A 101 -11.41 24.49 36.73
C ARG A 101 -12.50 23.60 36.15
N ILE A 102 -12.18 22.31 36.01
CA ILE A 102 -13.15 21.31 35.56
C ILE A 102 -14.16 21.10 36.70
N GLU A 103 -15.30 21.76 36.60
CA GLU A 103 -16.38 21.61 37.55
C GLU A 103 -17.14 20.32 37.30
N THR A 104 -17.64 19.72 38.39
CA THR A 104 -18.45 18.47 38.29
C THR A 104 -19.69 18.65 37.44
N ALA A 105 -20.30 19.85 37.44
CA ALA A 105 -21.43 20.19 36.59
C ALA A 105 -21.07 20.16 35.10
N TRP A 106 -19.90 20.65 34.70
CA TRP A 106 -19.40 20.59 33.34
C TRP A 106 -19.11 19.15 32.91
N LEU A 107 -18.49 18.35 33.79
CA LEU A 107 -18.26 16.91 33.53
C LEU A 107 -19.56 16.14 33.28
N ALA A 108 -20.64 16.48 33.97
CA ALA A 108 -21.93 15.81 33.80
C ALA A 108 -22.67 16.24 32.52
N ALA A 109 -22.54 17.52 32.11
CA ALA A 109 -23.30 18.08 31.00
C ALA A 109 -22.56 18.02 29.66
N GLU A 110 -21.31 18.47 29.63
CA GLU A 110 -20.57 18.65 28.37
C GLU A 110 -19.68 17.44 28.01
N PHE A 111 -19.08 16.78 29.00
CA PHE A 111 -18.18 15.67 28.76
C PHE A 111 -18.85 14.50 28.01
N PRO A 112 -20.09 14.05 28.31
CA PRO A 112 -20.75 12.99 27.54
C PRO A 112 -20.99 13.39 26.08
N ARG A 113 -21.27 14.68 25.82
CA ARG A 113 -21.43 15.19 24.44
C ARG A 113 -20.11 15.14 23.69
N ILE A 114 -19.00 15.58 24.32
CA ILE A 114 -17.66 15.51 23.73
C ILE A 114 -17.28 14.08 23.40
N VAL A 115 -17.48 13.14 24.33
CA VAL A 115 -17.22 11.71 24.13
C VAL A 115 -18.07 11.14 22.99
N GLY A 116 -19.37 11.47 22.97
CA GLY A 116 -20.29 11.01 21.92
C GLY A 116 -19.86 11.53 20.54
N ILE A 117 -19.56 12.81 20.41
CA ILE A 117 -19.07 13.41 19.15
C ILE A 117 -17.74 12.79 18.76
N ALA A 118 -16.80 12.66 19.70
CA ALA A 118 -15.48 12.05 19.45
C ALA A 118 -15.62 10.60 18.98
N PHE A 119 -16.55 9.82 19.55
CA PHE A 119 -16.81 8.45 19.12
C PHE A 119 -17.37 8.39 17.69
N VAL A 120 -18.42 9.17 17.39
CA VAL A 120 -19.03 9.19 16.05
C VAL A 120 -18.00 9.62 14.99
N MET A 121 -17.23 10.68 15.27
CA MET A 121 -16.19 11.16 14.36
C MET A 121 -15.05 10.15 14.20
N SER A 122 -14.62 9.52 15.29
CA SER A 122 -13.61 8.46 15.24
C SER A 122 -14.08 7.26 14.42
N MET A 123 -15.32 6.83 14.62
CA MET A 123 -15.91 5.74 13.85
C MET A 123 -15.97 6.07 12.35
N LEU A 124 -16.37 7.30 12.01
CA LEU A 124 -16.39 7.75 10.61
C LEU A 124 -14.98 7.74 10.00
N ILE A 125 -14.00 8.33 10.70
CA ILE A 125 -12.61 8.41 10.22
C ILE A 125 -12.02 7.02 10.04
N VAL A 126 -12.17 6.14 11.03
CA VAL A 126 -11.67 4.76 10.96
C VAL A 126 -12.35 3.97 9.85
N SER A 127 -13.68 4.12 9.69
CA SER A 127 -14.42 3.45 8.61
C SER A 127 -13.98 3.90 7.23
N VAL A 128 -13.79 5.20 7.01
CA VAL A 128 -13.27 5.74 5.74
C VAL A 128 -11.84 5.24 5.49
N TYR A 129 -11.01 5.22 6.52
CA TYR A 129 -9.64 4.71 6.38
C TYR A 129 -9.61 3.22 6.00
N GLU A 130 -10.40 2.38 6.66
CA GLU A 130 -10.48 0.95 6.33
C GLU A 130 -11.08 0.73 4.94
N LEU A 131 -12.06 1.53 4.54
CA LEU A 131 -12.58 1.49 3.16
C LEU A 131 -11.49 1.82 2.14
N ILE A 132 -10.68 2.87 2.40
CA ILE A 132 -9.53 3.23 1.55
C ILE A 132 -8.51 2.08 1.51
N ARG A 133 -8.28 1.40 2.63
CA ARG A 133 -7.36 0.26 2.73
C ARG A 133 -7.87 -0.95 1.95
N LEU A 134 -9.18 -1.26 2.04
CA LEU A 134 -9.80 -2.39 1.34
C LEU A 134 -9.85 -2.19 -0.19
N VAL A 135 -10.14 -0.97 -0.64
CA VAL A 135 -10.29 -0.66 -2.07
C VAL A 135 -8.98 -0.26 -2.73
N GLY A 136 -8.04 0.27 -1.94
CA GLY A 136 -6.81 0.90 -2.42
C GLY A 136 -7.02 2.39 -2.73
N SER A 137 -6.17 3.24 -2.18
CA SER A 137 -6.32 4.71 -2.23
C SER A 137 -6.34 5.26 -3.66
N ARG A 138 -5.49 4.74 -4.54
CA ARG A 138 -5.39 5.21 -5.94
C ARG A 138 -6.55 4.74 -6.79
N ILE A 139 -7.04 3.52 -6.57
CA ILE A 139 -8.23 2.98 -7.24
C ILE A 139 -9.45 3.81 -6.82
N LEU A 140 -9.65 3.99 -5.52
CA LEU A 140 -10.76 4.77 -4.98
C LEU A 140 -10.76 6.20 -5.55
N LEU A 141 -9.62 6.91 -5.52
CA LEU A 141 -9.50 8.25 -6.07
C LEU A 141 -9.78 8.27 -7.59
N SER A 142 -9.31 7.28 -8.34
CA SER A 142 -9.54 7.19 -9.78
C SER A 142 -11.02 6.97 -10.11
N VAL A 143 -11.72 6.14 -9.31
CA VAL A 143 -13.16 5.91 -9.43
C VAL A 143 -13.95 7.16 -9.04
N MET A 144 -13.62 7.81 -7.92
CA MET A 144 -14.26 9.04 -7.47
C MET A 144 -14.14 10.18 -8.49
N LEU A 145 -12.96 10.34 -9.09
CA LEU A 145 -12.69 11.34 -10.13
C LEU A 145 -13.23 10.91 -11.51
N GLY A 146 -13.82 9.72 -11.63
CA GLY A 146 -14.35 9.20 -12.90
C GLY A 146 -13.29 9.06 -13.99
N ARG A 147 -12.02 8.88 -13.60
CA ARG A 147 -10.86 8.92 -14.52
C ARG A 147 -10.93 7.89 -15.63
N TYR A 148 -11.48 6.70 -15.34
CA TYR A 148 -11.56 5.56 -16.25
C TYR A 148 -12.98 5.14 -16.61
N ARG A 149 -13.98 6.05 -16.43
CA ARG A 149 -15.35 5.83 -16.91
C ARG A 149 -15.42 5.64 -18.44
N ARG A 150 -14.48 6.26 -19.16
CA ARG A 150 -14.26 5.99 -20.58
C ARG A 150 -12.88 5.35 -20.74
N PRO A 151 -12.74 4.35 -21.65
CA PRO A 151 -11.46 3.73 -21.91
C PRO A 151 -10.38 4.76 -22.25
N LYS A 152 -9.21 4.64 -21.60
CA LYS A 152 -8.03 5.49 -21.88
C LYS A 152 -6.84 4.60 -22.17
N ARG A 153 -6.01 5.04 -23.11
CA ARG A 153 -4.72 4.40 -23.38
C ARG A 153 -3.66 5.06 -22.51
N GLU A 154 -2.93 4.23 -21.78
CA GLU A 154 -1.78 4.66 -20.99
C GLU A 154 -0.62 3.72 -21.23
N GLU A 155 0.60 4.24 -21.23
CA GLU A 155 1.80 3.42 -21.24
C GLU A 155 2.09 2.94 -19.83
N ARG A 156 2.21 1.63 -19.67
CA ARG A 156 2.41 0.96 -18.38
C ARG A 156 3.53 -0.05 -18.45
N VAL A 157 4.24 -0.21 -17.33
CA VAL A 157 5.02 -1.40 -17.07
C VAL A 157 4.13 -2.38 -16.29
N LEU A 158 4.16 -3.64 -16.69
CA LEU A 158 3.42 -4.73 -16.07
C LEU A 158 4.41 -5.80 -15.61
N LEU A 159 4.27 -6.25 -14.37
CA LEU A 159 4.94 -7.42 -13.81
C LEU A 159 3.87 -8.45 -13.48
N PHE A 160 4.01 -9.61 -14.05
CA PHE A 160 3.33 -10.83 -13.64
C PHE A 160 4.33 -11.64 -12.81
N LEU A 161 3.99 -11.89 -11.56
CA LEU A 161 4.86 -12.57 -10.60
C LEU A 161 4.09 -13.75 -9.99
N ASP A 162 4.60 -14.96 -10.18
CA ASP A 162 3.95 -16.22 -9.87
C ASP A 162 4.82 -17.10 -8.97
N LEU A 163 4.19 -17.82 -8.04
CA LEU A 163 4.87 -18.71 -7.10
C LEU A 163 5.28 -20.02 -7.78
N VAL A 164 6.53 -20.42 -7.61
CA VAL A 164 7.04 -21.66 -8.21
C VAL A 164 6.47 -22.88 -7.50
N GLY A 165 5.75 -23.72 -8.26
CA GLY A 165 5.32 -25.03 -7.78
C GLY A 165 4.13 -25.01 -6.84
N SER A 166 3.32 -23.98 -6.84
CA SER A 166 2.12 -23.83 -6.00
C SER A 166 1.17 -25.04 -6.06
N THR A 167 0.98 -25.61 -7.24
CA THR A 167 0.16 -26.83 -7.44
C THR A 167 0.74 -28.03 -6.68
N LEU A 168 2.05 -28.28 -6.80
CA LEU A 168 2.71 -29.37 -6.06
C LEU A 168 2.71 -29.12 -4.56
N LEU A 169 2.81 -27.87 -4.14
CA LEU A 169 2.67 -27.50 -2.74
C LEU A 169 1.25 -27.79 -2.24
N ALA A 170 0.22 -27.51 -3.02
CA ALA A 170 -1.16 -27.82 -2.67
C ALA A 170 -1.40 -29.34 -2.53
N GLU A 171 -0.80 -30.14 -3.40
CA GLU A 171 -0.85 -31.60 -3.28
C GLU A 171 -0.13 -32.13 -2.02
N SER A 172 0.98 -31.49 -1.62
CA SER A 172 1.82 -31.96 -0.51
C SER A 172 1.37 -31.49 0.88
N MET A 173 0.97 -30.23 1.01
CA MET A 173 0.61 -29.63 2.31
C MET A 173 -0.87 -29.27 2.45
N GLY A 174 -1.66 -29.44 1.39
CA GLY A 174 -3.09 -29.13 1.36
C GLY A 174 -3.39 -27.65 0.97
N GLU A 175 -4.56 -27.43 0.37
CA GLU A 175 -4.98 -26.13 -0.20
C GLU A 175 -5.00 -25.01 0.84
N VAL A 176 -5.49 -25.27 2.04
CA VAL A 176 -5.56 -24.26 3.12
C VAL A 176 -4.17 -23.78 3.50
N ARG A 177 -3.23 -24.72 3.63
CA ARG A 177 -1.86 -24.38 4.02
C ARG A 177 -1.13 -23.58 2.94
N VAL A 178 -1.37 -23.91 1.67
CA VAL A 178 -0.85 -23.09 0.56
C VAL A 178 -1.49 -21.72 0.52
N GLN A 179 -2.79 -21.59 0.81
CA GLN A 179 -3.46 -20.30 0.89
C GLN A 179 -2.88 -19.43 2.03
N GLU A 180 -2.53 -20.01 3.17
CA GLU A 180 -1.82 -19.32 4.26
C GLU A 180 -0.44 -18.83 3.79
N LEU A 181 0.32 -19.69 3.10
CA LEU A 181 1.62 -19.34 2.51
C LEU A 181 1.50 -18.18 1.52
N LEU A 182 0.53 -18.23 0.60
CA LEU A 182 0.28 -17.16 -0.38
C LEU A 182 -0.12 -15.86 0.29
N THR A 183 -1.01 -15.92 1.27
CA THR A 183 -1.44 -14.74 2.05
C THR A 183 -0.24 -14.08 2.73
N ARG A 184 0.62 -14.87 3.36
CA ARG A 184 1.83 -14.38 4.00
C ARG A 184 2.81 -13.79 2.98
N PHE A 185 3.02 -14.49 1.86
CA PHE A 185 3.91 -14.04 0.78
C PHE A 185 3.44 -12.70 0.22
N PHE A 186 2.17 -12.56 -0.14
CA PHE A 186 1.61 -11.32 -0.68
C PHE A 186 1.70 -10.16 0.32
N PHE A 187 1.52 -10.44 1.61
CA PHE A 187 1.70 -9.44 2.66
C PHE A 187 3.16 -8.95 2.75
N ASP A 188 4.13 -9.87 2.70
CA ASP A 188 5.55 -9.52 2.84
C ASP A 188 6.08 -8.72 1.64
N ILE A 189 5.53 -8.90 0.44
CA ILE A 189 5.98 -8.20 -0.78
C ILE A 189 5.27 -6.85 -1.02
N ASP A 190 4.10 -6.61 -0.44
CA ASP A 190 3.28 -5.41 -0.71
C ASP A 190 4.02 -4.10 -0.37
N ASP A 191 4.67 -4.03 0.78
CA ASP A 191 5.47 -2.86 1.18
C ASP A 191 6.65 -2.61 0.23
N VAL A 192 7.26 -3.68 -0.28
CA VAL A 192 8.37 -3.60 -1.25
C VAL A 192 7.88 -3.02 -2.57
N ILE A 193 6.75 -3.54 -3.08
CA ILE A 193 6.12 -3.06 -4.31
C ILE A 193 5.81 -1.56 -4.20
N ARG A 194 5.19 -1.14 -3.10
CA ARG A 194 4.87 0.27 -2.86
C ARG A 194 6.10 1.17 -2.73
N ALA A 195 7.15 0.69 -2.06
CA ALA A 195 8.41 1.42 -1.93
C ALA A 195 9.09 1.68 -3.28
N HIS A 196 8.89 0.79 -4.26
CA HIS A 196 9.37 0.94 -5.64
C HIS A 196 8.36 1.63 -6.57
N GLY A 197 7.28 2.20 -6.02
CA GLY A 197 6.27 2.94 -6.78
C GLY A 197 5.32 2.07 -7.59
N GLY A 198 5.32 0.74 -7.36
CA GLY A 198 4.39 -0.20 -7.95
C GLY A 198 3.00 -0.11 -7.33
N GLU A 199 2.01 -0.51 -8.10
CA GLU A 199 0.61 -0.65 -7.69
C GLU A 199 0.19 -2.10 -7.95
N VAL A 200 -0.25 -2.81 -6.91
CA VAL A 200 -0.87 -4.12 -7.11
C VAL A 200 -2.20 -3.91 -7.83
N HIS A 201 -2.33 -4.52 -9.00
CA HIS A 201 -3.54 -4.50 -9.80
C HIS A 201 -4.52 -5.61 -9.39
N ALA A 202 -4.03 -6.82 -9.25
CA ALA A 202 -4.82 -7.98 -8.89
C ALA A 202 -3.95 -9.09 -8.28
N TYR A 203 -4.59 -9.94 -7.48
CA TYR A 203 -4.10 -11.26 -7.11
C TYR A 203 -4.97 -12.28 -7.82
N VAL A 204 -4.38 -13.22 -8.56
CA VAL A 204 -5.06 -14.24 -9.37
C VAL A 204 -4.48 -15.60 -9.03
N GLY A 205 -5.11 -16.32 -8.10
CA GLY A 205 -4.54 -17.58 -7.58
C GLY A 205 -3.24 -17.32 -6.83
N ASP A 206 -2.15 -17.86 -7.33
CA ASP A 206 -0.79 -17.73 -6.82
C ASP A 206 0.03 -16.62 -7.52
N GLU A 207 -0.60 -15.91 -8.46
CA GLU A 207 0.00 -14.83 -9.22
C GLU A 207 -0.39 -13.45 -8.66
N VAL A 208 0.55 -12.51 -8.65
CA VAL A 208 0.30 -11.08 -8.41
C VAL A 208 0.66 -10.27 -9.65
N ILE A 209 -0.27 -9.39 -10.04
CA ILE A 209 -0.10 -8.47 -11.17
C ILE A 209 0.20 -7.09 -10.61
N VAL A 210 1.38 -6.57 -10.91
CA VAL A 210 1.84 -5.24 -10.46
C VAL A 210 2.01 -4.32 -11.66
N THR A 211 1.69 -3.05 -11.50
CA THR A 211 1.79 -2.07 -12.58
C THR A 211 2.48 -0.79 -12.14
N TRP A 212 3.18 -0.16 -13.08
CA TRP A 212 3.76 1.18 -12.95
C TRP A 212 3.31 2.05 -14.12
N ARG A 213 3.08 3.32 -13.85
CA ARG A 213 2.91 4.32 -14.93
C ARG A 213 4.28 4.70 -15.47
N VAL A 214 4.42 4.65 -16.78
CA VAL A 214 5.61 5.20 -17.43
C VAL A 214 5.49 6.73 -17.39
N THR A 215 6.33 7.35 -16.56
CA THR A 215 6.41 8.80 -16.43
C THR A 215 7.88 9.21 -16.33
N ALA A 216 8.21 10.43 -16.74
CA ALA A 216 9.56 10.97 -16.60
C ALA A 216 10.08 10.99 -15.14
N ALA A 217 9.17 10.97 -14.16
CA ALA A 217 9.50 10.98 -12.73
C ALA A 217 9.78 9.58 -12.15
N LEU A 218 9.43 8.50 -12.85
CA LEU A 218 9.66 7.13 -12.39
C LEU A 218 10.62 6.43 -13.36
N PRO A 219 11.93 6.32 -13.03
CA PRO A 219 12.85 5.56 -13.84
C PRO A 219 12.34 4.13 -14.01
N ALA A 220 12.24 3.68 -15.26
CA ALA A 220 11.70 2.35 -15.56
C ALA A 220 12.55 1.20 -14.95
N GLY A 221 13.81 1.45 -14.58
CA GLY A 221 14.65 0.52 -13.82
C GLY A 221 14.09 0.13 -12.46
N ARG A 222 13.28 0.99 -11.82
CA ARG A 222 12.67 0.69 -10.51
C ARG A 222 11.76 -0.54 -10.51
N CYS A 223 11.13 -0.89 -11.60
CA CYS A 223 10.30 -2.10 -11.69
C CYS A 223 11.16 -3.36 -11.69
N ILE A 224 12.37 -3.30 -12.29
CA ILE A 224 13.35 -4.39 -12.27
C ILE A 224 13.95 -4.51 -10.86
N ASP A 225 14.34 -3.38 -10.25
CA ASP A 225 14.87 -3.34 -8.87
C ASP A 225 13.85 -3.87 -7.87
N CYS A 226 12.53 -3.66 -8.12
CA CYS A 226 11.45 -4.18 -7.28
C CYS A 226 11.47 -5.70 -7.20
N PHE A 227 11.69 -6.41 -8.32
CA PHE A 227 11.75 -7.87 -8.31
C PHE A 227 12.88 -8.37 -7.39
N PHE A 228 14.07 -7.80 -7.51
CA PHE A 228 15.21 -8.19 -6.67
C PHE A 228 15.05 -7.78 -5.20
N ALA A 229 14.40 -6.66 -4.94
CA ALA A 229 14.06 -6.26 -3.57
C ALA A 229 13.02 -7.20 -2.92
N ILE A 230 12.12 -7.79 -3.73
CA ILE A 230 11.23 -8.85 -3.27
C ILE A 230 12.04 -10.11 -2.92
N GLU A 231 13.01 -10.52 -3.75
CA GLU A 231 13.91 -11.64 -3.41
C GLU A 231 14.63 -11.40 -2.08
N ASP A 232 15.18 -10.20 -1.87
CA ASP A 232 15.85 -9.84 -0.62
C ASP A 232 14.89 -9.93 0.58
N ARG A 233 13.67 -9.41 0.44
CA ARG A 233 12.67 -9.48 1.50
C ARG A 233 12.32 -10.92 1.88
N ILE A 234 12.16 -11.79 0.90
CA ILE A 234 11.85 -13.21 1.15
C ILE A 234 13.07 -13.91 1.77
N ALA A 235 14.29 -13.59 1.33
CA ALA A 235 15.52 -14.11 1.94
C ALA A 235 15.68 -13.65 3.40
N GLU A 236 15.40 -12.39 3.73
CA GLU A 236 15.37 -11.88 5.10
C GLU A 236 14.38 -12.64 6.00
N GLN A 237 13.29 -13.13 5.46
CA GLN A 237 12.24 -13.86 6.16
C GLN A 237 12.41 -15.40 6.09
N ALA A 238 13.49 -15.89 5.46
CA ALA A 238 13.68 -17.31 5.15
C ALA A 238 13.50 -18.23 6.35
N ASP A 239 14.05 -17.87 7.53
CA ASP A 239 13.94 -18.69 8.74
C ASP A 239 12.51 -18.72 9.28
N SER A 240 11.76 -17.66 9.14
CA SER A 240 10.34 -17.62 9.50
C SER A 240 9.51 -18.53 8.59
N TYR A 241 9.74 -18.46 7.27
CA TYR A 241 9.09 -19.33 6.29
C TYR A 241 9.41 -20.80 6.53
N ARG A 242 10.68 -21.14 6.80
CA ARG A 242 11.07 -22.53 7.12
C ARG A 242 10.40 -23.06 8.38
N ARG A 243 10.32 -22.24 9.45
CA ARG A 243 9.65 -22.65 10.70
C ARG A 243 8.15 -22.83 10.50
N GLU A 244 7.52 -21.95 9.75
CA GLU A 244 6.07 -21.93 9.60
C GLU A 244 5.57 -22.91 8.55
N PHE A 245 6.23 -22.96 7.38
CA PHE A 245 5.77 -23.72 6.20
C PHE A 245 6.70 -24.85 5.77
N GLY A 246 7.88 -24.98 6.39
CA GLY A 246 8.87 -26.00 6.02
C GLY A 246 9.69 -25.66 4.76
N LEU A 247 9.43 -24.52 4.11
CA LEU A 247 10.11 -24.10 2.87
C LEU A 247 10.28 -22.58 2.82
N VAL A 248 11.07 -22.10 1.87
CA VAL A 248 11.15 -20.69 1.50
C VAL A 248 10.53 -20.55 0.13
N PRO A 249 9.51 -19.68 -0.08
CA PRO A 249 8.87 -19.51 -1.35
C PRO A 249 9.84 -18.95 -2.40
N SER A 250 9.79 -19.50 -3.61
CA SER A 250 10.46 -18.97 -4.79
C SER A 250 9.43 -18.56 -5.84
N PHE A 251 9.78 -17.60 -6.68
CA PHE A 251 8.84 -17.01 -7.63
C PHE A 251 9.55 -16.67 -8.93
N ARG A 252 8.73 -16.45 -9.99
CA ARG A 252 9.19 -16.03 -11.30
C ARG A 252 8.43 -14.80 -11.74
N GLY A 253 9.08 -13.94 -12.53
CA GLY A 253 8.48 -12.70 -13.00
C GLY A 253 8.68 -12.43 -14.47
N GLY A 254 7.62 -11.95 -15.12
CA GLY A 254 7.65 -11.44 -16.50
C GLY A 254 7.37 -9.94 -16.49
N LEU A 255 8.30 -9.12 -16.98
CA LEU A 255 8.20 -7.66 -17.04
C LEU A 255 8.11 -7.18 -18.50
N HIS A 256 7.09 -6.37 -18.79
CA HIS A 256 6.92 -5.74 -20.09
C HIS A 256 6.41 -4.30 -19.96
N ALA A 257 6.86 -3.42 -20.85
CA ALA A 257 6.37 -2.07 -21.02
C ALA A 257 5.57 -1.95 -22.31
N GLY A 258 4.37 -1.38 -22.25
CA GLY A 258 3.57 -1.17 -23.43
C GLY A 258 2.27 -0.42 -23.17
N LEU A 259 1.55 -0.12 -24.26
CA LEU A 259 0.27 0.55 -24.21
C LEU A 259 -0.83 -0.41 -23.76
N VAL A 260 -1.58 0.02 -22.75
CA VAL A 260 -2.78 -0.66 -22.25
C VAL A 260 -3.99 0.25 -22.35
N ALA A 261 -5.14 -0.32 -22.71
CA ALA A 261 -6.43 0.35 -22.57
C ALA A 261 -6.94 0.06 -21.15
N ILE A 262 -7.23 1.11 -20.40
CA ILE A 262 -7.68 1.06 -19.03
C ILE A 262 -9.10 1.58 -18.95
N SER A 263 -10.02 0.81 -18.39
CA SER A 263 -11.41 1.23 -18.18
C SER A 263 -11.98 0.66 -16.88
N GLU A 264 -12.98 1.36 -16.37
CA GLU A 264 -13.84 0.85 -15.31
C GLU A 264 -14.82 -0.17 -15.89
N CYS A 265 -14.88 -1.37 -15.32
CA CYS A 265 -15.73 -2.47 -15.75
C CYS A 265 -16.58 -2.98 -14.59
N GLY A 266 -17.76 -3.53 -14.94
CA GLY A 266 -18.70 -4.11 -13.99
C GLY A 266 -19.72 -3.10 -13.46
N ASN A 267 -20.92 -3.59 -13.13
CA ASN A 267 -22.00 -2.79 -12.57
C ASN A 267 -22.19 -3.08 -11.07
N SER A 268 -22.29 -4.34 -10.70
CA SER A 268 -22.43 -4.75 -9.30
C SER A 268 -21.12 -4.64 -8.51
N ARG A 269 -20.00 -4.96 -9.15
CA ARG A 269 -18.65 -4.81 -8.62
C ARG A 269 -17.80 -4.07 -9.65
N ARG A 270 -17.49 -2.82 -9.37
CA ARG A 270 -16.64 -2.02 -10.24
C ARG A 270 -15.18 -2.32 -9.99
N GLN A 271 -14.45 -2.55 -11.06
CA GLN A 271 -13.00 -2.76 -11.03
C GLN A 271 -12.33 -2.05 -12.21
N ILE A 272 -11.09 -1.66 -12.02
CA ILE A 272 -10.27 -1.13 -13.12
C ILE A 272 -9.70 -2.33 -13.87
N ALA A 273 -10.00 -2.44 -15.16
CA ALA A 273 -9.50 -3.51 -16.01
C ALA A 273 -8.48 -2.99 -17.01
N PHE A 274 -7.46 -3.79 -17.28
CA PHE A 274 -6.42 -3.53 -18.26
C PHE A 274 -6.59 -4.45 -19.45
N PHE A 275 -6.63 -3.89 -20.65
CA PHE A 275 -6.76 -4.60 -21.90
C PHE A 275 -5.63 -4.19 -22.85
N GLY A 276 -5.13 -5.15 -23.59
CA GLY A 276 -4.14 -4.91 -24.64
C GLY A 276 -3.09 -5.99 -24.73
N ASP A 277 -2.35 -5.95 -25.84
CA ASP A 277 -1.27 -6.90 -26.10
C ASP A 277 -0.21 -6.90 -25.00
N ALA A 278 0.08 -5.74 -24.41
CA ALA A 278 1.06 -5.62 -23.34
C ALA A 278 0.77 -6.50 -22.11
N VAL A 279 -0.51 -6.69 -21.76
CA VAL A 279 -0.91 -7.59 -20.66
C VAL A 279 -0.54 -9.04 -20.99
N ASN A 280 -0.86 -9.47 -22.20
CA ASN A 280 -0.57 -10.83 -22.67
C ASN A 280 0.94 -11.08 -22.78
N VAL A 281 1.71 -10.09 -23.25
CA VAL A 281 3.17 -10.20 -23.36
C VAL A 281 3.80 -10.40 -21.97
N ALA A 282 3.41 -9.61 -20.98
CA ALA A 282 3.95 -9.75 -19.61
C ALA A 282 3.62 -11.13 -19.02
N ALA A 283 2.39 -11.61 -19.17
CA ALA A 283 1.98 -12.94 -18.75
C ALA A 283 2.79 -14.05 -19.44
N ARG A 284 2.99 -13.94 -20.78
CA ARG A 284 3.77 -14.93 -21.54
C ARG A 284 5.26 -14.94 -21.18
N LEU A 285 5.82 -13.80 -20.85
CA LEU A 285 7.19 -13.74 -20.36
C LEU A 285 7.32 -14.46 -19.00
N GLN A 286 6.34 -14.32 -18.13
CA GLN A 286 6.31 -15.05 -16.86
C GLN A 286 6.22 -16.57 -17.09
N GLU A 287 5.30 -17.05 -17.97
CA GLU A 287 5.21 -18.47 -18.34
C GLU A 287 6.54 -18.99 -18.93
N TYR A 288 7.18 -18.20 -19.80
CA TYR A 288 8.45 -18.55 -20.46
C TYR A 288 9.64 -18.64 -19.50
N CYS A 289 9.57 -18.01 -18.32
CA CYS A 289 10.60 -18.14 -17.28
C CYS A 289 10.92 -19.62 -16.95
N LYS A 290 9.91 -20.50 -16.98
CA LYS A 290 10.06 -21.92 -16.68
C LYS A 290 10.93 -22.61 -17.74
N GLU A 291 10.65 -22.36 -19.01
CA GLU A 291 11.35 -22.97 -20.15
C GLU A 291 12.79 -22.41 -20.25
N ALA A 292 12.93 -21.09 -20.05
CA ALA A 292 14.21 -20.42 -20.09
C ALA A 292 15.11 -20.72 -18.86
N GLY A 293 14.57 -21.32 -17.80
CA GLY A 293 15.29 -21.58 -16.55
C GLY A 293 15.75 -20.30 -15.86
N ARG A 294 14.98 -19.22 -15.99
CA ARG A 294 15.33 -17.89 -15.44
C ARG A 294 14.22 -17.39 -14.51
N PRO A 295 14.57 -16.75 -13.38
CA PRO A 295 13.57 -16.23 -12.45
C PRO A 295 12.90 -14.95 -12.96
N LEU A 296 13.57 -14.15 -13.79
CA LEU A 296 13.07 -12.88 -14.31
C LEU A 296 13.36 -12.76 -15.79
N LEU A 297 12.29 -12.57 -16.58
CA LEU A 297 12.37 -12.21 -17.99
C LEU A 297 11.77 -10.82 -18.25
N VAL A 298 12.42 -10.09 -19.14
CA VAL A 298 12.09 -8.70 -19.46
C VAL A 298 12.01 -8.54 -20.97
N SER A 299 11.03 -7.79 -21.46
CA SER A 299 10.94 -7.48 -22.89
C SER A 299 11.97 -6.44 -23.33
N GLY A 300 12.36 -6.49 -24.60
CA GLY A 300 13.20 -5.47 -25.22
C GLY A 300 12.58 -4.06 -25.16
N ASP A 301 11.24 -3.95 -25.19
CA ASP A 301 10.53 -2.68 -25.03
C ASP A 301 10.83 -2.04 -23.67
N LEU A 302 10.82 -2.84 -22.61
CA LEU A 302 11.18 -2.34 -21.28
C LEU A 302 12.67 -2.03 -21.16
N VAL A 303 13.55 -2.87 -21.70
CA VAL A 303 15.01 -2.62 -21.66
C VAL A 303 15.37 -1.31 -22.34
N ARG A 304 14.67 -0.93 -23.41
CA ARG A 304 14.88 0.38 -24.08
C ARG A 304 14.44 1.58 -23.23
N LEU A 305 13.46 1.39 -22.36
CA LEU A 305 12.95 2.46 -21.46
C LEU A 305 13.67 2.50 -20.11
N ALA A 306 14.23 1.36 -19.71
CA ALA A 306 14.84 1.20 -18.40
C ALA A 306 16.37 1.34 -18.51
N THR A 307 16.96 2.09 -17.58
CA THR A 307 18.37 1.96 -17.27
C THR A 307 18.47 1.02 -16.06
N PRO A 308 18.79 -0.29 -16.25
CA PRO A 308 18.97 -1.20 -15.13
C PRO A 308 20.08 -0.69 -14.21
N ASN A 309 19.96 -1.01 -12.91
CA ASN A 309 21.02 -0.72 -11.95
C ASN A 309 22.32 -1.39 -12.41
N ALA A 310 23.48 -0.73 -12.19
CA ALA A 310 24.79 -1.21 -12.59
C ALA A 310 25.15 -2.61 -12.00
N ASP A 311 24.50 -2.98 -10.90
CA ASP A 311 24.68 -4.28 -10.25
C ASP A 311 23.87 -5.41 -10.93
N LEU A 312 23.09 -5.11 -11.97
CA LEU A 312 22.28 -6.07 -12.71
C LEU A 312 22.89 -6.37 -14.08
N ALA A 313 22.99 -7.65 -14.40
CA ALA A 313 23.40 -8.14 -15.71
C ALA A 313 22.16 -8.45 -16.56
N VAL A 314 22.09 -7.89 -17.75
CA VAL A 314 21.03 -8.12 -18.74
C VAL A 314 21.59 -9.03 -19.85
N GLU A 315 21.06 -10.23 -19.96
CA GLU A 315 21.48 -11.27 -20.89
C GLU A 315 20.44 -11.41 -22.01
N PRO A 316 20.75 -11.15 -23.29
CA PRO A 316 19.81 -11.37 -24.38
C PRO A 316 19.55 -12.86 -24.60
N LEU A 317 18.27 -13.26 -24.67
CA LEU A 317 17.86 -14.61 -25.01
C LEU A 317 17.42 -14.73 -26.47
N GLY A 318 17.43 -13.61 -27.21
CA GLY A 318 17.02 -13.55 -28.61
C GLY A 318 15.55 -13.20 -28.82
N SER A 319 15.12 -13.30 -30.06
CA SER A 319 13.76 -12.97 -30.47
C SER A 319 12.88 -14.23 -30.37
N THR A 320 11.90 -14.18 -29.45
CA THR A 320 11.07 -15.33 -29.09
C THR A 320 9.65 -15.14 -29.60
N PRO A 321 9.08 -16.13 -30.35
CA PRO A 321 7.68 -16.13 -30.72
C PRO A 321 6.83 -16.42 -29.47
N LEU A 322 6.02 -15.45 -29.05
CA LEU A 322 5.07 -15.68 -27.98
C LEU A 322 3.73 -16.14 -28.53
N ARG A 323 3.11 -17.13 -27.89
CA ARG A 323 1.83 -17.71 -28.28
C ARG A 323 0.76 -16.62 -28.49
N GLY A 324 0.10 -16.62 -29.65
CA GLY A 324 -0.98 -15.68 -29.98
C GLY A 324 -0.51 -14.29 -30.44
N ARG A 325 0.79 -14.09 -30.71
CA ARG A 325 1.34 -12.89 -31.32
C ARG A 325 2.00 -13.19 -32.67
N ALA A 326 1.71 -12.37 -33.68
CA ALA A 326 2.26 -12.53 -35.01
C ALA A 326 3.75 -12.13 -35.09
N THR A 327 4.19 -11.18 -34.30
CA THR A 327 5.58 -10.69 -34.28
C THR A 327 6.33 -11.19 -33.06
N PRO A 328 7.52 -11.80 -33.24
CA PRO A 328 8.39 -12.17 -32.14
C PRO A 328 8.79 -10.94 -31.31
N ILE A 329 9.17 -11.17 -30.07
CA ILE A 329 9.62 -10.14 -29.15
C ILE A 329 11.04 -10.45 -28.65
N ASP A 330 11.87 -9.41 -28.53
CA ASP A 330 13.19 -9.58 -27.95
C ASP A 330 13.04 -9.80 -26.45
N VAL A 331 13.63 -10.87 -25.95
CA VAL A 331 13.55 -11.30 -24.55
C VAL A 331 14.94 -11.23 -23.93
N PHE A 332 14.98 -10.73 -22.73
CA PHE A 332 16.19 -10.61 -21.93
C PHE A 332 15.99 -11.25 -20.56
N ALA A 333 16.97 -12.02 -20.10
CA ALA A 333 17.04 -12.44 -18.71
C ALA A 333 17.78 -11.38 -17.90
N VAL A 334 17.26 -11.06 -16.72
CA VAL A 334 17.94 -10.16 -15.79
C VAL A 334 18.36 -10.95 -14.56
N LYS A 335 19.61 -10.79 -14.15
CA LYS A 335 20.19 -11.42 -12.98
C LYS A 335 21.08 -10.45 -12.24
N ARG A 336 21.35 -10.69 -10.97
CA ARG A 336 22.37 -9.93 -10.23
C ARG A 336 23.72 -10.15 -10.88
N GLY A 337 24.43 -9.07 -11.20
CA GLY A 337 25.83 -9.14 -11.62
C GLY A 337 26.63 -9.77 -10.49
N GLY A 338 27.52 -10.70 -10.81
CA GLY A 338 28.33 -11.39 -9.81
C GLY A 338 29.28 -10.47 -9.08
N GLY A 339 28.81 -9.74 -8.10
CA GLY A 339 29.64 -9.21 -7.03
C GLY A 339 30.24 -10.40 -6.30
N ARG A 340 31.57 -10.44 -6.19
CA ARG A 340 32.36 -11.45 -5.49
C ARG A 340 31.67 -11.85 -4.19
N LEU A 341 31.08 -13.05 -4.14
CA LEU A 341 30.92 -13.78 -2.91
C LEU A 341 32.35 -14.04 -2.40
N GLN A 342 32.82 -13.22 -1.47
CA GLN A 342 33.89 -13.63 -0.57
C GLN A 342 33.31 -14.77 0.27
N LEU A 343 33.54 -15.99 -0.19
CA LEU A 343 33.52 -17.17 0.67
C LEU A 343 34.60 -16.91 1.74
N SER A 344 34.18 -16.46 2.92
CA SER A 344 35.00 -16.55 4.10
C SER A 344 35.13 -18.03 4.43
N SER A 345 36.26 -18.62 4.03
CA SER A 345 36.78 -19.84 4.60
C SER A 345 37.03 -19.59 6.10
N HIS A 346 36.23 -20.22 6.96
CA HIS A 346 36.67 -20.76 8.25
C HIS A 346 35.70 -21.84 8.71
#